data_4dd46935954a757213e473e25d3daf54
#
_entry.id   4dd46935954a757213e473e25d3daf54
#
_cell.length_a   1.000
_cell.length_b   1.000
_cell.length_c   1.000
_cell.angle_alpha   90.00
_cell.angle_beta   90.00
_cell.angle_gamma   90.00
#
_symmetry.space_group_name_H-M   'P 1'
#
loop_
_entity.id
_entity.type
_entity.pdbx_description
1 polymer ?
#
loop_
_entity_poly.entity_id
_entity_poly.type
_entity_poly.pdbx_seq_one_letter_code
_entity_poly.pdbx_strand_id
1 'polypeptide(L)'
;MIDEKLNTVEEAKVEEPKIARFTEFETKYNSDITNLSQFKSIVETIPDLLDFTYAEGPDTYLTKPDGSFGRYRVAKYPSDTKYAQWTLKFKPVGAKNNISRLEYNWRVDGTPEQEILDGATAMGFTFNFKITKQCHIYRFKDATLVFYSVREEGITKEDYYVEIEITEETVHELTEDQAWEVIRKYEKILEPVGVNAQKRLRKSLFEMYKKDVK
;
A
#
# COMPACT_ATOMS: atom_id res chain seq x y z
N MET A 1 4.59 14.49 -61.50
CA MET A 1 4.09 14.98 -60.19
C MET A 1 3.87 13.75 -59.32
N ILE A 2 4.82 13.50 -58.47
CA ILE A 2 4.74 12.38 -57.49
C ILE A 2 4.42 12.99 -56.14
N ASP A 3 3.21 12.67 -55.63
CA ASP A 3 2.76 13.11 -54.30
C ASP A 3 3.54 12.33 -53.24
N GLU A 4 4.46 13.00 -52.57
CA GLU A 4 5.07 12.53 -51.34
C GLU A 4 4.06 12.74 -50.18
N LYS A 5 3.38 11.66 -49.79
CA LYS A 5 2.68 11.62 -48.49
C LYS A 5 3.71 11.50 -47.38
N LEU A 6 4.01 12.61 -46.72
CA LEU A 6 4.70 12.61 -45.44
C LEU A 6 3.86 11.83 -44.41
N ASN A 7 4.34 10.66 -44.03
CA ASN A 7 3.86 9.96 -42.85
C ASN A 7 4.41 10.69 -41.61
N THR A 8 3.61 11.52 -40.99
CA THR A 8 3.90 12.03 -39.65
C THR A 8 3.66 10.88 -38.66
N VAL A 9 4.75 10.29 -38.21
CA VAL A 9 4.74 9.39 -37.04
C VAL A 9 4.42 10.28 -35.83
N GLU A 10 3.24 10.15 -35.29
CA GLU A 10 2.93 10.73 -33.97
C GLU A 10 3.89 10.09 -32.96
N GLU A 11 4.84 10.87 -32.47
CA GLU A 11 5.67 10.49 -31.31
C GLU A 11 4.74 10.25 -30.13
N ALA A 12 4.63 9.00 -29.72
CA ALA A 12 3.95 8.64 -28.48
C ALA A 12 4.61 9.42 -27.35
N LYS A 13 3.88 10.33 -26.73
CA LYS A 13 4.32 11.03 -25.52
C LYS A 13 4.62 9.97 -24.45
N VAL A 14 5.90 9.75 -24.21
CA VAL A 14 6.36 9.00 -23.04
C VAL A 14 5.96 9.84 -21.83
N GLU A 15 4.92 9.42 -21.10
CA GLU A 15 4.57 10.05 -19.83
C GLU A 15 5.78 9.89 -18.89
N GLU A 16 6.30 11.01 -18.39
CA GLU A 16 7.35 10.99 -17.39
C GLU A 16 6.87 10.18 -16.16
N PRO A 17 7.72 9.33 -15.56
CA PRO A 17 7.33 8.56 -14.39
C PRO A 17 6.92 9.50 -13.26
N LYS A 18 5.67 9.42 -12.84
CA LYS A 18 5.16 10.23 -11.72
C LYS A 18 5.76 9.71 -10.42
N ILE A 19 6.62 10.52 -9.81
CA ILE A 19 7.16 10.28 -8.47
C ILE A 19 6.23 10.98 -7.48
N ALA A 20 5.52 10.20 -6.67
CA ALA A 20 4.74 10.75 -5.57
C ALA A 20 5.55 10.64 -4.27
N ARG A 21 5.68 11.78 -3.57
CA ARG A 21 6.26 11.87 -2.22
C ARG A 21 5.17 12.28 -1.26
N PHE A 22 4.91 11.47 -0.25
CA PHE A 22 3.93 11.83 0.77
C PHE A 22 4.32 11.29 2.15
N THR A 23 3.66 11.81 3.17
CA THR A 23 3.75 11.29 4.54
C THR A 23 2.54 10.39 4.76
N GLU A 24 2.79 9.09 4.79
CA GLU A 24 1.77 8.10 5.13
C GLU A 24 1.30 8.27 6.59
N PHE A 25 0.01 8.14 6.83
CA PHE A 25 -0.57 8.10 8.17
C PHE A 25 -1.61 6.97 8.23
N GLU A 26 -1.20 5.84 8.77
CA GLU A 26 -2.00 4.62 8.80
C GLU A 26 -2.06 3.96 10.18
N THR A 27 -3.13 3.23 10.45
CA THR A 27 -3.24 2.30 11.57
C THR A 27 -3.64 0.93 11.07
N LYS A 28 -3.18 -0.10 11.76
CA LYS A 28 -3.38 -1.50 11.38
C LYS A 28 -3.87 -2.31 12.57
N TYR A 29 -4.71 -3.31 12.28
CA TYR A 29 -5.35 -4.17 13.28
C TYR A 29 -5.32 -5.62 12.79
N ASN A 30 -5.08 -6.57 13.72
CA ASN A 30 -5.31 -7.98 13.42
C ASN A 30 -6.80 -8.22 13.19
N SER A 31 -7.09 -9.12 12.27
CA SER A 31 -8.46 -9.55 11.97
C SER A 31 -8.50 -11.07 11.74
N ASP A 32 -9.67 -11.56 11.35
CA ASP A 32 -9.93 -12.94 10.96
C ASP A 32 -10.80 -12.94 9.70
N ILE A 33 -10.69 -13.97 8.87
CA ILE A 33 -11.48 -14.10 7.64
C ILE A 33 -12.99 -14.05 7.92
N THR A 34 -13.43 -14.52 9.08
CA THR A 34 -14.84 -14.50 9.48
C THR A 34 -15.39 -13.07 9.60
N ASN A 35 -14.53 -12.07 9.81
CA ASN A 35 -14.90 -10.67 9.90
C ASN A 35 -15.09 -9.99 8.53
N LEU A 36 -14.66 -10.60 7.42
CA LEU A 36 -14.70 -9.97 6.09
C LEU A 36 -16.13 -9.58 5.67
N SER A 37 -17.10 -10.50 5.86
CA SER A 37 -18.49 -10.23 5.48
C SER A 37 -19.08 -9.09 6.29
N GLN A 38 -18.83 -9.06 7.59
CA GLN A 38 -19.29 -8.01 8.47
C GLN A 38 -18.59 -6.68 8.20
N PHE A 39 -17.28 -6.70 7.92
CA PHE A 39 -16.53 -5.52 7.51
C PHE A 39 -17.14 -4.88 6.26
N LYS A 40 -17.37 -5.67 5.20
CA LYS A 40 -18.02 -5.20 3.96
C LYS A 40 -19.38 -4.59 4.25
N SER A 41 -20.23 -5.31 4.98
CA SER A 41 -21.58 -4.84 5.32
C SER A 41 -21.57 -3.50 6.07
N ILE A 42 -20.61 -3.27 6.95
CA ILE A 42 -20.47 -2.01 7.68
C ILE A 42 -19.97 -0.90 6.73
N VAL A 43 -18.87 -1.16 6.01
CA VAL A 43 -18.20 -0.13 5.22
C VAL A 43 -19.08 0.34 4.05
N GLU A 44 -19.83 -0.55 3.43
CA GLU A 44 -20.76 -0.22 2.34
C GLU A 44 -21.95 0.64 2.77
N THR A 45 -22.22 0.74 4.09
CA THR A 45 -23.26 1.63 4.64
C THR A 45 -22.74 2.99 5.07
N ILE A 46 -21.43 3.21 5.08
CA ILE A 46 -20.86 4.51 5.43
C ILE A 46 -21.21 5.51 4.32
N PRO A 47 -21.80 6.69 4.65
CA PRO A 47 -22.01 7.75 3.67
C PRO A 47 -20.70 8.18 2.99
N ASP A 48 -20.81 8.64 1.76
CA ASP A 48 -19.69 9.20 0.99
C ASP A 48 -18.59 8.16 0.61
N LEU A 49 -18.96 6.89 0.51
CA LEU A 49 -18.11 5.89 -0.15
C LEU A 49 -17.91 6.31 -1.61
N LEU A 50 -16.67 6.58 -1.99
CA LEU A 50 -16.31 7.05 -3.33
C LEU A 50 -16.07 5.90 -4.29
N ASP A 51 -15.37 4.85 -3.83
CA ASP A 51 -14.95 3.75 -4.69
C ASP A 51 -14.68 2.48 -3.87
N PHE A 52 -14.89 1.34 -4.51
CA PHE A 52 -14.49 0.03 -4.04
C PHE A 52 -13.62 -0.66 -5.08
N THR A 53 -12.48 -1.19 -4.64
CA THR A 53 -11.57 -1.93 -5.49
C THR A 53 -11.11 -3.20 -4.81
N TYR A 54 -11.08 -4.32 -5.55
CA TYR A 54 -10.36 -5.52 -5.16
C TYR A 54 -9.03 -5.55 -5.88
N ALA A 55 -7.96 -5.90 -5.18
CA ALA A 55 -6.64 -6.06 -5.78
C ALA A 55 -5.91 -7.24 -5.12
N GLU A 56 -5.18 -8.02 -5.91
CA GLU A 56 -4.34 -9.10 -5.41
C GLU A 56 -2.98 -9.11 -6.07
N GLY A 57 -1.98 -9.63 -5.38
CA GLY A 57 -0.65 -9.82 -5.95
C GLY A 57 0.47 -9.85 -4.93
N PRO A 58 1.70 -10.09 -5.43
CA PRO A 58 2.88 -10.16 -4.60
C PRO A 58 3.42 -8.77 -4.24
N ASP A 59 3.92 -8.70 -3.01
CA ASP A 59 4.81 -7.64 -2.50
C ASP A 59 6.18 -8.27 -2.21
N THR A 60 7.22 -7.83 -2.89
CA THR A 60 8.63 -8.22 -2.66
C THR A 60 9.30 -7.14 -1.84
N TYR A 61 9.84 -7.49 -0.67
CA TYR A 61 10.48 -6.57 0.25
C TYR A 61 11.99 -6.72 0.24
N LEU A 62 12.66 -5.57 0.17
CA LEU A 62 14.11 -5.45 0.24
C LEU A 62 14.50 -4.49 1.36
N THR A 63 15.65 -4.66 1.98
CA THR A 63 16.09 -3.88 3.12
C THR A 63 17.50 -3.30 2.93
N LYS A 64 17.77 -2.22 3.65
CA LYS A 64 19.12 -1.65 3.80
C LYS A 64 19.59 -1.70 5.24
N PRO A 65 20.92 -1.64 5.48
CA PRO A 65 21.49 -1.61 6.82
C PRO A 65 21.02 -0.41 7.66
N ASP A 66 20.68 0.72 7.04
CA ASP A 66 20.16 1.92 7.72
C ASP A 66 18.73 1.76 8.23
N GLY A 67 18.07 0.64 7.86
CA GLY A 67 16.71 0.29 8.25
C GLY A 67 15.63 0.90 7.36
N SER A 68 15.99 1.58 6.28
CA SER A 68 15.06 1.85 5.18
C SER A 68 14.76 0.54 4.43
N PHE A 69 13.60 0.48 3.79
CA PHE A 69 13.23 -0.69 3.00
C PHE A 69 12.53 -0.29 1.70
N GLY A 70 12.71 -1.13 0.69
CA GLY A 70 12.02 -1.05 -0.58
C GLY A 70 10.92 -2.10 -0.66
N ARG A 71 9.84 -1.78 -1.39
CA ARG A 71 8.78 -2.73 -1.72
C ARG A 71 8.51 -2.65 -3.22
N TYR A 72 8.66 -3.75 -3.90
CA TYR A 72 8.13 -3.92 -5.25
C TYR A 72 6.79 -4.63 -5.16
N ARG A 73 5.75 -3.99 -5.65
CA ARG A 73 4.38 -4.51 -5.65
C ARG A 73 3.91 -4.71 -7.08
N VAL A 74 3.30 -5.86 -7.33
CA VAL A 74 2.46 -6.07 -8.51
C VAL A 74 1.05 -6.35 -8.04
N ALA A 75 0.11 -5.48 -8.38
CA ALA A 75 -1.30 -5.69 -8.07
C ALA A 75 -2.07 -6.00 -9.36
N LYS A 76 -2.89 -7.04 -9.33
CA LYS A 76 -3.85 -7.40 -10.37
C LYS A 76 -5.25 -7.03 -9.90
N TYR A 77 -5.99 -6.36 -10.76
CA TYR A 77 -7.39 -6.00 -10.55
C TYR A 77 -8.33 -6.96 -11.27
N PRO A 78 -9.63 -7.01 -10.93
CA PRO A 78 -10.61 -7.86 -11.61
C PRO A 78 -10.73 -7.61 -13.12
N SER A 79 -10.37 -6.40 -13.58
CA SER A 79 -10.30 -6.02 -15.01
C SER A 79 -9.10 -6.60 -15.76
N ASP A 80 -8.32 -7.50 -15.15
CA ASP A 80 -7.02 -7.96 -15.64
C ASP A 80 -5.94 -6.87 -15.81
N THR A 81 -6.25 -5.63 -15.44
CA THR A 81 -5.27 -4.56 -15.39
C THR A 81 -4.24 -4.86 -14.31
N LYS A 82 -2.97 -4.72 -14.66
CA LYS A 82 -1.85 -4.84 -13.73
C LYS A 82 -1.30 -3.46 -13.41
N TYR A 83 -0.92 -3.32 -12.17
CA TYR A 83 -0.26 -2.14 -11.64
C TYR A 83 1.04 -2.58 -10.98
N ALA A 84 2.17 -2.00 -11.39
CA ALA A 84 3.46 -2.26 -10.77
C ALA A 84 4.01 -0.99 -10.14
N GLN A 85 4.49 -1.11 -8.90
CA GLN A 85 4.99 0.02 -8.11
C GLN A 85 6.25 -0.38 -7.37
N TRP A 86 7.26 0.48 -7.44
CA TRP A 86 8.37 0.52 -6.51
C TRP A 86 8.10 1.57 -5.44
N THR A 87 8.21 1.19 -4.18
CA THR A 87 8.04 2.06 -3.02
C THR A 87 9.31 2.07 -2.19
N LEU A 88 9.77 3.25 -1.79
CA LEU A 88 10.84 3.42 -0.81
C LEU A 88 10.25 4.00 0.47
N LYS A 89 10.37 3.27 1.58
CA LYS A 89 9.88 3.69 2.89
C LYS A 89 11.05 3.94 3.84
N PHE A 90 11.03 5.09 4.50
CA PHE A 90 12.02 5.46 5.50
C PHE A 90 11.56 5.08 6.91
N LYS A 91 12.49 5.13 7.86
CA LYS A 91 12.13 4.98 9.26
C LYS A 91 11.13 6.06 9.67
N PRO A 92 10.14 5.73 10.52
CA PRO A 92 9.22 6.73 11.04
C PRO A 92 9.97 7.88 11.71
N VAL A 93 9.55 9.10 11.43
CA VAL A 93 10.08 10.30 12.08
C VAL A 93 9.18 10.61 13.26
N GLY A 94 9.71 10.48 14.46
CA GLY A 94 8.96 10.73 15.71
C GLY A 94 8.63 9.45 16.45
N ALA A 95 9.04 9.40 17.71
CA ALA A 95 9.14 8.16 18.50
C ALA A 95 7.81 7.58 18.99
N LYS A 96 6.65 8.18 18.72
CA LYS A 96 5.43 7.80 19.44
C LYS A 96 4.61 6.68 18.79
N ASN A 97 4.55 6.64 17.44
CA ASN A 97 3.75 5.64 16.75
C ASN A 97 4.37 5.39 15.36
N ASN A 98 4.62 4.15 14.98
CA ASN A 98 5.17 3.78 13.65
C ASN A 98 4.17 3.97 12.49
N ILE A 99 3.29 4.95 12.59
CA ILE A 99 2.16 5.18 11.70
C ILE A 99 2.37 6.33 10.71
N SER A 100 3.40 7.16 10.94
CA SER A 100 3.74 8.27 10.04
C SER A 100 5.17 8.11 9.55
N ARG A 101 5.34 8.01 8.24
CA ARG A 101 6.65 7.86 7.59
C ARG A 101 6.69 8.51 6.23
N LEU A 102 7.87 8.95 5.83
CA LEU A 102 8.11 9.43 4.48
C LEU A 102 8.13 8.24 3.51
N GLU A 103 7.39 8.38 2.44
CA GLU A 103 7.26 7.39 1.38
C GLU A 103 7.47 8.04 0.01
N TYR A 104 8.15 7.32 -0.88
CA TYR A 104 8.27 7.66 -2.30
C TYR A 104 7.76 6.49 -3.13
N ASN A 105 6.85 6.77 -4.03
CA ASN A 105 6.24 5.80 -4.91
C ASN A 105 6.57 6.10 -6.38
N TRP A 106 6.98 5.08 -7.11
CA TRP A 106 7.20 5.13 -8.57
C TRP A 106 6.35 4.08 -9.25
N ARG A 107 5.57 4.48 -10.23
CA ARG A 107 4.96 3.52 -11.15
C ARG A 107 6.06 2.96 -12.07
N VAL A 108 6.08 1.63 -12.16
CA VAL A 108 7.08 0.89 -12.95
C VAL A 108 6.39 -0.13 -13.86
N ASP A 109 5.18 0.18 -14.31
CA ASP A 109 4.40 -0.67 -15.21
C ASP A 109 5.20 -0.97 -16.48
N GLY A 110 5.19 -2.24 -16.92
CA GLY A 110 5.92 -2.68 -18.11
C GLY A 110 7.41 -2.94 -17.90
N THR A 111 7.99 -2.54 -16.76
CA THR A 111 9.38 -2.89 -16.45
C THR A 111 9.41 -4.32 -15.87
N PRO A 112 10.28 -5.22 -16.38
CA PRO A 112 10.45 -6.55 -15.82
C PRO A 112 10.84 -6.50 -14.32
N GLU A 113 10.24 -7.38 -13.51
CA GLU A 113 10.54 -7.46 -12.06
C GLU A 113 12.05 -7.56 -11.81
N GLN A 114 12.76 -8.37 -12.59
CA GLN A 114 14.20 -8.57 -12.40
C GLN A 114 15.01 -7.27 -12.58
N GLU A 115 14.66 -6.44 -13.54
CA GLU A 115 15.36 -5.14 -13.76
C GLU A 115 15.17 -4.20 -12.55
N ILE A 116 13.97 -4.18 -11.96
CA ILE A 116 13.69 -3.38 -10.76
C ILE A 116 14.51 -3.91 -9.57
N LEU A 117 14.55 -5.23 -9.39
CA LEU A 117 15.30 -5.86 -8.28
C LEU A 117 16.82 -5.71 -8.45
N ASP A 118 17.33 -5.80 -9.68
CA ASP A 118 18.74 -5.58 -9.98
C ASP A 118 19.14 -4.13 -9.71
N GLY A 119 18.31 -3.17 -10.13
CA GLY A 119 18.51 -1.76 -9.83
C GLY A 119 18.48 -1.48 -8.32
N ALA A 120 17.54 -2.06 -7.59
CA ALA A 120 17.49 -1.96 -6.14
C ALA A 120 18.74 -2.54 -5.47
N THR A 121 19.21 -3.70 -5.97
CA THR A 121 20.45 -4.34 -5.47
C THR A 121 21.66 -3.44 -5.74
N ALA A 122 21.77 -2.84 -6.90
CA ALA A 122 22.83 -1.88 -7.23
C ALA A 122 22.80 -0.64 -6.31
N MET A 123 21.63 -0.26 -5.80
CA MET A 123 21.47 0.80 -4.80
C MET A 123 21.73 0.34 -3.35
N GLY A 124 22.14 -0.92 -3.14
CA GLY A 124 22.49 -1.48 -1.84
C GLY A 124 21.31 -2.06 -1.06
N PHE A 125 20.19 -2.35 -1.71
CA PHE A 125 19.11 -3.13 -1.11
C PHE A 125 19.40 -4.62 -1.23
N THR A 126 18.97 -5.38 -0.21
CA THR A 126 19.05 -6.85 -0.18
C THR A 126 17.64 -7.41 -0.05
N PHE A 127 17.33 -8.46 -0.81
CA PHE A 127 16.07 -9.19 -0.66
C PHE A 127 15.87 -9.64 0.78
N ASN A 128 14.65 -9.53 1.28
CA ASN A 128 14.31 -9.92 2.63
C ASN A 128 13.21 -11.00 2.67
N PHE A 129 12.03 -10.70 2.13
CA PHE A 129 10.92 -11.65 2.05
C PHE A 129 9.93 -11.26 0.94
N LYS A 130 9.05 -12.20 0.61
CA LYS A 130 7.95 -12.00 -0.34
C LYS A 130 6.64 -12.47 0.27
N ILE A 131 5.58 -11.69 0.11
CA ILE A 131 4.23 -12.02 0.54
C ILE A 131 3.26 -11.85 -0.62
N THR A 132 2.13 -12.55 -0.58
CA THR A 132 0.98 -12.29 -1.45
C THR A 132 -0.11 -11.64 -0.62
N LYS A 133 -0.73 -10.60 -1.17
CA LYS A 133 -1.87 -9.90 -0.55
C LYS A 133 -3.12 -10.06 -1.40
N GLN A 134 -4.28 -10.10 -0.73
CA GLN A 134 -5.59 -9.94 -1.34
C GLN A 134 -6.31 -8.85 -0.57
N CYS A 135 -6.63 -7.74 -1.24
CA CYS A 135 -7.09 -6.52 -0.61
C CYS A 135 -8.49 -6.14 -1.08
N HIS A 136 -9.40 -5.89 -0.14
CA HIS A 136 -10.67 -5.21 -0.34
C HIS A 136 -10.50 -3.77 0.10
N ILE A 137 -10.48 -2.84 -0.84
CA ILE A 137 -10.09 -1.44 -0.66
C ILE A 137 -11.31 -0.57 -0.85
N TYR A 138 -11.69 0.20 0.16
CA TYR A 138 -12.81 1.14 0.16
C TYR A 138 -12.27 2.56 0.37
N ARG A 139 -12.51 3.44 -0.60
CA ARG A 139 -12.02 4.82 -0.57
C ARG A 139 -13.11 5.78 -0.18
N PHE A 140 -12.77 6.64 0.78
CA PHE A 140 -13.55 7.79 1.20
C PHE A 140 -12.75 9.05 0.92
N LYS A 141 -13.37 10.22 1.10
CA LYS A 141 -12.69 11.50 0.88
C LYS A 141 -11.49 11.67 1.83
N ASP A 142 -11.63 11.26 3.09
CA ASP A 142 -10.66 11.50 4.15
C ASP A 142 -9.84 10.25 4.53
N ALA A 143 -10.25 9.06 4.12
CA ALA A 143 -9.55 7.82 4.44
C ALA A 143 -9.77 6.71 3.41
N THR A 144 -8.85 5.74 3.42
CA THR A 144 -8.99 4.44 2.77
C THR A 144 -9.08 3.37 3.84
N LEU A 145 -10.13 2.53 3.76
CA LEU A 145 -10.32 1.37 4.63
C LEU A 145 -9.99 0.11 3.85
N VAL A 146 -9.12 -0.72 4.38
CA VAL A 146 -8.69 -1.94 3.70
C VAL A 146 -8.86 -3.14 4.61
N PHE A 147 -9.57 -4.16 4.13
CA PHE A 147 -9.49 -5.51 4.69
C PHE A 147 -8.62 -6.36 3.77
N TYR A 148 -7.59 -7.01 4.32
CA TYR A 148 -6.71 -7.82 3.47
C TYR A 148 -6.17 -9.05 4.17
N SER A 149 -5.87 -10.08 3.36
CA SER A 149 -5.06 -11.21 3.76
C SER A 149 -3.62 -11.04 3.35
N VAL A 150 -2.73 -11.69 4.12
CA VAL A 150 -1.30 -11.81 3.83
C VAL A 150 -0.89 -13.26 3.95
N ARG A 151 -0.23 -13.76 2.91
CA ARG A 151 0.40 -15.08 2.91
C ARG A 151 1.88 -14.93 2.52
N GLU A 152 2.76 -15.38 3.41
CA GLU A 152 4.18 -15.43 3.12
C GLU A 152 4.48 -16.54 2.09
N GLU A 153 5.44 -16.31 1.20
CA GLU A 153 5.85 -17.30 0.21
C GLU A 153 6.34 -18.60 0.89
N GLY A 154 5.80 -19.72 0.43
CA GLY A 154 6.09 -21.04 1.02
C GLY A 154 5.32 -21.37 2.30
N ILE A 155 4.49 -20.46 2.82
CA ILE A 155 3.66 -20.67 4.02
C ILE A 155 2.19 -20.81 3.59
N THR A 156 1.48 -21.80 4.14
CA THR A 156 0.05 -22.02 3.86
C THR A 156 -0.88 -21.19 4.72
N LYS A 157 -0.40 -20.72 5.88
CA LYS A 157 -1.17 -19.89 6.79
C LYS A 157 -1.38 -18.50 6.19
N GLU A 158 -2.58 -17.98 6.32
CA GLU A 158 -2.91 -16.59 6.02
C GLU A 158 -3.17 -15.82 7.30
N ASP A 159 -2.62 -14.61 7.37
CA ASP A 159 -2.92 -13.63 8.41
C ASP A 159 -3.84 -12.56 7.81
N TYR A 160 -4.77 -12.04 8.61
CA TYR A 160 -5.78 -11.09 8.17
C TYR A 160 -5.67 -9.78 8.95
N TYR A 161 -5.85 -8.67 8.24
CA TYR A 161 -5.70 -7.33 8.80
C TYR A 161 -6.80 -6.40 8.32
N VAL A 162 -7.11 -5.41 9.16
CA VAL A 162 -7.82 -4.19 8.76
C VAL A 162 -6.82 -3.04 8.85
N GLU A 163 -6.89 -2.13 7.89
CA GLU A 163 -6.07 -0.93 7.84
C GLU A 163 -6.95 0.29 7.61
N ILE A 164 -6.66 1.36 8.34
CA ILE A 164 -7.25 2.69 8.16
C ILE A 164 -6.09 3.60 7.80
N GLU A 165 -6.10 4.12 6.58
CA GLU A 165 -5.09 5.03 6.06
C GLU A 165 -5.75 6.35 5.68
N ILE A 166 -5.16 7.47 6.09
CA ILE A 166 -5.63 8.79 5.65
C ILE A 166 -5.20 9.00 4.20
N THR A 167 -6.09 9.50 3.36
CA THR A 167 -5.78 9.73 1.95
C THR A 167 -4.64 10.73 1.78
N GLU A 168 -3.85 10.56 0.72
CA GLU A 168 -2.69 11.42 0.43
C GLU A 168 -3.10 12.91 0.34
N GLU A 169 -4.22 13.18 -0.32
CA GLU A 169 -4.74 14.54 -0.49
C GLU A 169 -5.08 15.18 0.86
N THR A 170 -5.64 14.39 1.77
CA THR A 170 -6.11 14.88 3.07
C THR A 170 -4.99 14.98 4.10
N VAL A 171 -4.03 14.05 4.11
CA VAL A 171 -2.97 14.01 5.14
C VAL A 171 -2.12 15.28 5.17
N HIS A 172 -1.94 15.94 4.02
CA HIS A 172 -1.16 17.18 3.92
C HIS A 172 -1.87 18.40 4.50
N GLU A 173 -3.18 18.34 4.65
CA GLU A 173 -4.03 19.43 5.15
C GLU A 173 -4.29 19.31 6.66
N LEU A 174 -3.96 18.18 7.28
CA LEU A 174 -4.27 17.88 8.66
C LEU A 174 -3.08 18.06 9.60
N THR A 175 -3.37 18.54 10.80
CA THR A 175 -2.48 18.35 11.94
C THR A 175 -2.50 16.90 12.42
N GLU A 176 -1.51 16.47 13.21
CA GLU A 176 -1.48 15.12 13.77
C GLU A 176 -2.74 14.80 14.60
N ASP A 177 -3.23 15.75 15.39
CA ASP A 177 -4.44 15.56 16.20
C ASP A 177 -5.69 15.37 15.32
N GLN A 178 -5.82 16.15 14.25
CA GLN A 178 -6.91 16.01 13.27
C GLN A 178 -6.81 14.66 12.53
N ALA A 179 -5.62 14.23 12.16
CA ALA A 179 -5.40 12.92 11.57
C ALA A 179 -5.85 11.80 12.53
N TRP A 180 -5.56 11.92 13.81
CA TRP A 180 -6.06 11.02 14.84
C TRP A 180 -7.59 11.06 15.02
N GLU A 181 -8.23 12.19 14.81
CA GLU A 181 -9.71 12.28 14.83
C GLU A 181 -10.33 11.48 13.70
N VAL A 182 -9.75 11.55 12.47
CA VAL A 182 -10.18 10.74 11.33
C VAL A 182 -10.04 9.25 11.65
N ILE A 183 -8.89 8.83 12.16
CA ILE A 183 -8.67 7.41 12.56
C ILE A 183 -9.72 6.97 13.58
N ARG A 184 -9.94 7.74 14.66
CA ARG A 184 -10.92 7.41 15.73
C ARG A 184 -12.36 7.34 15.20
N LYS A 185 -12.73 8.17 14.23
CA LYS A 185 -14.04 8.10 13.55
C LYS A 185 -14.26 6.70 12.96
N TYR A 186 -13.30 6.21 12.19
CA TYR A 186 -13.41 4.91 11.53
C TYR A 186 -13.20 3.72 12.50
N GLU A 187 -12.35 3.85 13.52
CA GLU A 187 -12.26 2.85 14.59
C GLU A 187 -13.61 2.61 15.27
N LYS A 188 -14.34 3.70 15.59
CA LYS A 188 -15.67 3.60 16.20
C LYS A 188 -16.68 2.88 15.28
N ILE A 189 -16.62 3.14 13.98
CA ILE A 189 -17.50 2.50 12.98
C ILE A 189 -17.15 1.01 12.87
N LEU A 190 -15.87 0.66 12.90
CA LEU A 190 -15.36 -0.71 12.69
C LEU A 190 -15.19 -1.49 14.00
N GLU A 191 -15.61 -0.94 15.14
CA GLU A 191 -15.55 -1.64 16.45
C GLU A 191 -16.21 -3.04 16.42
N PRO A 192 -17.36 -3.24 15.73
CA PRO A 192 -17.98 -4.56 15.64
C PRO A 192 -17.10 -5.65 15.00
N VAL A 193 -16.13 -5.29 14.17
CA VAL A 193 -15.15 -6.22 13.57
C VAL A 193 -13.81 -6.24 14.33
N GLY A 194 -13.82 -5.75 15.58
CA GLY A 194 -12.68 -5.82 16.47
C GLY A 194 -11.63 -4.72 16.29
N VAL A 195 -11.91 -3.70 15.47
CA VAL A 195 -11.04 -2.53 15.27
C VAL A 195 -11.24 -1.55 16.42
N ASN A 196 -10.21 -1.30 17.22
CA ASN A 196 -10.25 -0.31 18.28
C ASN A 196 -8.83 0.10 18.73
N ALA A 197 -8.72 1.22 19.43
CA ALA A 197 -7.46 1.84 19.83
C ALA A 197 -6.50 0.92 20.61
N GLN A 198 -7.03 -0.03 21.39
CA GLN A 198 -6.20 -0.95 22.21
C GLN A 198 -5.58 -2.07 21.34
N LYS A 199 -6.17 -2.36 20.19
CA LYS A 199 -5.73 -3.41 19.25
C LYS A 199 -4.87 -2.89 18.11
N ARG A 200 -4.50 -1.61 18.10
CA ARG A 200 -3.60 -1.05 17.09
C ARG A 200 -2.28 -1.79 17.10
N LEU A 201 -1.87 -2.27 15.94
CA LEU A 201 -0.54 -2.83 15.76
C LEU A 201 0.48 -1.68 15.68
N ARG A 202 1.59 -1.84 16.42
CA ARG A 202 2.69 -0.86 16.43
C ARG A 202 3.76 -1.15 15.39
N LYS A 203 3.57 -2.21 14.61
CA LYS A 203 4.54 -2.70 13.61
C LYS A 203 3.94 -2.61 12.22
N SER A 204 4.74 -2.15 11.27
CA SER A 204 4.43 -2.30 9.85
C SER A 204 4.47 -3.76 9.41
N LEU A 205 3.89 -4.09 8.25
CA LEU A 205 4.03 -5.44 7.67
C LEU A 205 5.51 -5.83 7.52
N PHE A 206 6.36 -4.89 7.08
CA PHE A 206 7.79 -5.16 6.98
C PHE A 206 8.37 -5.61 8.32
N GLU A 207 8.08 -4.92 9.42
CA GLU A 207 8.59 -5.26 10.76
C GLU A 207 8.01 -6.56 11.32
N MET A 208 6.83 -6.98 10.86
CA MET A 208 6.22 -8.26 11.28
C MET A 208 6.80 -9.48 10.55
N TYR A 209 7.16 -9.32 9.27
CA TYR A 209 7.59 -10.43 8.41
C TYR A 209 9.09 -10.42 8.12
N LYS A 210 9.82 -9.33 8.46
CA LYS A 210 11.25 -9.25 8.17
C LYS A 210 12.04 -10.42 8.74
N LYS A 211 12.98 -10.91 7.94
CA LYS A 211 13.96 -11.91 8.34
C LYS A 211 15.25 -11.21 8.78
N ASP A 212 15.94 -11.80 9.74
CA ASP A 212 17.29 -11.36 10.09
C ASP A 212 18.22 -11.70 8.92
N VAL A 213 18.71 -10.68 8.24
CA VAL A 213 19.72 -10.84 7.19
C VAL A 213 21.04 -11.09 7.90
N LYS A 214 21.55 -12.32 7.75
CA LYS A 214 22.87 -12.71 8.31
C LYS A 214 24.01 -12.14 7.48
#